data_dfc1d91b30b41b7ffa1cd4501beeeda3
#
_entry.id   dfc1d91b30b41b7ffa1cd4501beeeda3
#
_cell.length_a   1.000
_cell.length_b   1.000
_cell.length_c   1.000
_cell.angle_alpha   90.00
_cell.angle_beta   90.00
_cell.angle_gamma   90.00
#
_symmetry.space_group_name_H-M   'P 1'
#
loop_
_entity.id
_entity.type
_entity.pdbx_description
1 polymer ?
#
loop_
_entity_poly.entity_id
_entity_poly.type
_entity_poly.pdbx_seq_one_letter_code
_entity_poly.pdbx_strand_id
1 'polypeptide(L)'
;MTSTPRPRSTYRLQVRAEFDLDAAASVTDYLAALGVDWAYLSPILQSATGSAHGYDVVDPTRVDEARGGAAALTRFVDTARGAGLGILVDIVPNHQGVADPAENPWWWDVLLRGEASPHAAAFHIDWEFGDGRVVLPVLGGDLDEVLAAGEITVAPADAGASDAGASDAGAPASLELSI
;
A
#
# COMPACT_ATOMS: atom_id res chain seq x y z
N MET A 1 3.80 36.22 8.33
CA MET A 1 4.06 34.86 7.72
C MET A 1 4.94 34.10 8.68
N THR A 2 4.40 33.14 9.41
CA THR A 2 5.21 32.24 10.25
C THR A 2 6.01 31.33 9.33
N SER A 3 7.34 31.42 9.38
CA SER A 3 8.19 30.51 8.59
C SER A 3 7.95 29.07 9.06
N THR A 4 7.69 28.16 8.13
CA THR A 4 7.63 26.75 8.45
C THR A 4 8.96 26.33 9.11
N PRO A 5 8.95 25.75 10.30
CA PRO A 5 10.19 25.33 10.95
C PRO A 5 10.90 24.30 10.04
N ARG A 6 12.21 24.46 9.90
CA ARG A 6 13.05 23.57 9.09
C ARG A 6 13.74 22.57 10.00
N PRO A 7 13.81 21.27 9.63
CA PRO A 7 14.59 20.29 10.35
C PRO A 7 16.08 20.70 10.42
N ARG A 8 16.68 20.67 11.59
CA ARG A 8 18.13 20.80 11.80
C ARG A 8 18.78 19.44 12.01
N SER A 9 18.01 18.53 12.62
CA SER A 9 18.38 17.14 12.81
C SER A 9 17.14 16.26 12.72
N THR A 10 17.30 15.06 12.18
CA THR A 10 16.22 14.06 12.08
C THR A 10 16.72 12.74 12.64
N TYR A 11 15.82 11.98 13.25
CA TYR A 11 16.08 10.59 13.62
C TYR A 11 15.05 9.70 12.94
N ARG A 12 15.55 8.74 12.13
CA ARG A 12 14.66 7.83 11.40
C ARG A 12 14.15 6.73 12.30
N LEU A 13 12.83 6.58 12.34
CA LEU A 13 12.12 5.48 12.98
C LEU A 13 11.55 4.56 11.88
N GLN A 14 11.94 3.29 11.93
CA GLN A 14 11.39 2.28 11.03
C GLN A 14 10.11 1.72 11.64
N VAL A 15 8.95 2.27 11.20
CA VAL A 15 7.62 1.87 11.67
C VAL A 15 7.19 0.60 10.95
N ARG A 16 6.81 -0.43 11.72
CA ARG A 16 6.38 -1.76 11.27
C ARG A 16 5.57 -2.43 12.36
N ALA A 17 5.04 -3.62 12.12
CA ALA A 17 4.17 -4.30 13.10
C ALA A 17 4.83 -4.50 14.49
N GLU A 18 6.13 -4.82 14.55
CA GLU A 18 6.86 -5.04 15.81
C GLU A 18 7.35 -3.74 16.47
N PHE A 19 7.28 -2.63 15.76
CA PHE A 19 7.59 -1.28 16.24
C PHE A 19 6.62 -0.31 15.57
N ASP A 20 5.41 -0.28 16.08
CA ASP A 20 4.31 0.51 15.55
C ASP A 20 4.37 2.00 15.97
N LEU A 21 3.35 2.76 15.62
CA LEU A 21 3.28 4.19 15.95
C LEU A 21 3.17 4.45 17.45
N ASP A 22 2.59 3.54 18.24
CA ASP A 22 2.56 3.65 19.70
C ASP A 22 3.94 3.39 20.30
N ALA A 23 4.67 2.39 19.80
CA ALA A 23 6.06 2.17 20.19
C ALA A 23 6.95 3.36 19.78
N ALA A 24 6.73 3.94 18.60
CA ALA A 24 7.41 5.16 18.18
C ALA A 24 7.10 6.35 19.10
N ALA A 25 5.86 6.49 19.59
CA ALA A 25 5.47 7.51 20.55
C ALA A 25 6.25 7.36 21.87
N SER A 26 6.51 6.14 22.32
CA SER A 26 7.21 5.86 23.59
C SER A 26 8.68 6.31 23.61
N VAL A 27 9.30 6.55 22.46
CA VAL A 27 10.71 6.98 22.36
C VAL A 27 10.90 8.48 22.12
N THR A 28 9.82 9.26 22.04
CA THR A 28 9.90 10.68 21.71
C THR A 28 10.67 11.49 22.74
N ASP A 29 10.52 11.22 24.04
CA ASP A 29 11.28 11.90 25.10
C ASP A 29 12.78 11.58 25.00
N TYR A 30 13.13 10.34 24.63
CA TYR A 30 14.52 9.98 24.38
C TYR A 30 15.10 10.76 23.20
N LEU A 31 14.35 10.91 22.10
CA LEU A 31 14.79 11.68 20.93
C LEU A 31 14.99 13.16 21.27
N ALA A 32 14.08 13.73 22.05
CA ALA A 32 14.21 15.11 22.53
C ALA A 32 15.44 15.28 23.44
N ALA A 33 15.68 14.36 24.37
CA ALA A 33 16.86 14.35 25.24
C ALA A 33 18.17 14.16 24.46
N LEU A 34 18.15 13.43 23.35
CA LEU A 34 19.28 13.27 22.43
C LEU A 34 19.60 14.56 21.65
N GLY A 35 18.68 15.54 21.65
CA GLY A 35 18.84 16.80 20.93
C GLY A 35 18.36 16.75 19.47
N VAL A 36 17.61 15.73 19.09
CA VAL A 36 16.92 15.65 17.79
C VAL A 36 15.73 16.58 17.81
N ASP A 37 15.48 17.30 16.72
CA ASP A 37 14.36 18.22 16.61
C ASP A 37 13.21 17.70 15.70
N TRP A 38 13.44 16.62 14.94
CA TRP A 38 12.40 16.00 14.10
C TRP A 38 12.46 14.46 14.14
N ALA A 39 11.32 13.82 14.37
CA ALA A 39 11.12 12.39 14.15
C ALA A 39 10.81 12.16 12.67
N TYR A 40 11.59 11.28 12.01
CA TYR A 40 11.42 10.91 10.61
C TYR A 40 10.87 9.49 10.53
N LEU A 41 9.60 9.34 10.19
CA LEU A 41 8.94 8.04 10.05
C LEU A 41 9.22 7.43 8.67
N SER A 42 9.45 6.11 8.63
CA SER A 42 9.30 5.33 7.39
C SER A 42 7.87 5.41 6.87
N PRO A 43 7.56 4.92 5.64
CA PRO A 43 6.19 4.98 5.12
C PRO A 43 5.18 4.34 6.09
N ILE A 44 4.04 5.02 6.28
CA ILE A 44 3.00 4.63 7.24
C ILE A 44 1.66 4.30 6.59
N LEU A 45 1.54 4.47 5.26
CA LEU A 45 0.31 4.13 4.55
C LEU A 45 0.18 2.62 4.40
N GLN A 46 -1.05 2.16 4.14
CA GLN A 46 -1.34 0.74 4.01
C GLN A 46 -0.45 0.09 2.96
N SER A 47 0.41 -0.79 3.40
CA SER A 47 1.33 -1.57 2.58
C SER A 47 0.86 -3.01 2.42
N ALA A 48 1.50 -3.77 1.55
CA ALA A 48 1.23 -5.19 1.35
C ALA A 48 1.33 -5.97 2.67
N THR A 49 0.55 -7.03 2.81
CA THR A 49 0.52 -7.86 4.02
C THR A 49 1.92 -8.39 4.35
N GLY A 50 2.35 -8.20 5.58
CA GLY A 50 3.67 -8.62 6.06
C GLY A 50 4.84 -7.70 5.66
N SER A 51 4.58 -6.56 5.04
CA SER A 51 5.62 -5.59 4.68
C SER A 51 6.32 -5.02 5.90
N ALA A 52 7.62 -5.27 6.01
CA ALA A 52 8.46 -4.73 7.09
C ALA A 52 8.98 -3.32 6.81
N HIS A 53 8.85 -2.82 5.57
CA HIS A 53 9.45 -1.55 5.13
C HIS A 53 8.41 -0.49 4.74
N GLY A 54 7.21 -0.86 4.24
CA GLY A 54 6.13 0.06 3.89
C GLY A 54 6.27 0.78 2.54
N TYR A 55 7.24 0.40 1.69
CA TYR A 55 7.41 1.01 0.37
C TYR A 55 6.51 0.41 -0.71
N ASP A 56 5.87 -0.70 -0.43
CA ASP A 56 4.92 -1.44 -1.26
C ASP A 56 3.48 -1.05 -0.91
N VAL A 57 3.18 0.24 -0.97
CA VAL A 57 1.86 0.79 -0.63
C VAL A 57 0.80 0.21 -1.56
N VAL A 58 -0.23 -0.41 -0.98
CA VAL A 58 -1.39 -0.97 -1.71
C VAL A 58 -2.64 -0.09 -1.58
N ASP A 59 -2.75 0.71 -0.52
CA ASP A 59 -3.83 1.68 -0.35
C ASP A 59 -3.28 3.00 0.21
N PRO A 60 -3.15 4.04 -0.62
CA PRO A 60 -2.62 5.33 -0.20
C PRO A 60 -3.63 6.19 0.58
N THR A 61 -4.87 5.73 0.76
CA THR A 61 -5.94 6.52 1.39
C THR A 61 -6.01 6.37 2.90
N ARG A 62 -5.28 5.42 3.49
CA ARG A 62 -5.34 5.13 4.92
C ARG A 62 -3.97 4.78 5.51
N VAL A 63 -3.89 4.98 6.82
CA VAL A 63 -2.74 4.52 7.62
C VAL A 63 -2.83 3.01 7.83
N ASP A 64 -1.71 2.33 7.72
CA ASP A 64 -1.61 0.88 7.87
C ASP A 64 -2.01 0.43 9.29
N GLU A 65 -2.99 -0.48 9.37
CA GLU A 65 -3.46 -1.01 10.65
C GLU A 65 -2.38 -1.82 11.37
N ALA A 66 -1.51 -2.52 10.64
CA ALA A 66 -0.37 -3.24 11.22
C ALA A 66 0.65 -2.30 11.88
N ARG A 67 0.63 -1.02 11.50
CA ARG A 67 1.46 0.04 12.08
C ARG A 67 0.72 0.85 13.15
N GLY A 68 -0.48 0.41 13.56
CA GLY A 68 -1.30 1.02 14.60
C GLY A 68 -2.44 1.91 14.09
N GLY A 69 -2.58 2.08 12.77
CA GLY A 69 -3.69 2.81 12.15
C GLY A 69 -3.72 4.31 12.49
N ALA A 70 -4.81 4.96 12.07
CA ALA A 70 -4.99 6.40 12.21
C ALA A 70 -5.01 6.87 13.69
N ALA A 71 -5.54 6.03 14.59
CA ALA A 71 -5.62 6.37 16.01
C ALA A 71 -4.23 6.43 16.67
N ALA A 72 -3.34 5.47 16.36
CA ALA A 72 -1.97 5.49 16.85
C ALA A 72 -1.16 6.63 16.23
N LEU A 73 -1.41 6.98 14.96
CA LEU A 73 -0.80 8.17 14.36
C LEU A 73 -1.17 9.44 15.12
N THR A 74 -2.44 9.58 15.50
CA THR A 74 -2.89 10.74 16.30
C THR A 74 -2.14 10.81 17.63
N ARG A 75 -2.06 9.70 18.37
CA ARG A 75 -1.32 9.63 19.64
C ARG A 75 0.17 9.95 19.47
N PHE A 76 0.80 9.39 18.44
CA PHE A 76 2.19 9.70 18.12
C PHE A 76 2.40 11.19 17.85
N VAL A 77 1.53 11.81 17.03
CA VAL A 77 1.60 13.25 16.70
C VAL A 77 1.51 14.09 17.94
N ASP A 78 0.55 13.80 18.84
CA ASP A 78 0.34 14.57 20.08
C ASP A 78 1.56 14.43 21.02
N THR A 79 2.08 13.22 21.17
CA THR A 79 3.24 12.94 22.02
C THR A 79 4.51 13.61 21.49
N ALA A 80 4.79 13.46 20.18
CA ALA A 80 5.95 14.06 19.54
C ALA A 80 5.94 15.58 19.64
N ARG A 81 4.78 16.20 19.38
CA ARG A 81 4.61 17.67 19.54
C ARG A 81 4.73 18.11 20.98
N GLY A 82 4.21 17.33 21.93
CA GLY A 82 4.38 17.58 23.37
C GLY A 82 5.84 17.57 23.80
N ALA A 83 6.66 16.72 23.19
CA ALA A 83 8.11 16.66 23.38
C ALA A 83 8.90 17.73 22.58
N GLY A 84 8.21 18.58 21.82
CA GLY A 84 8.83 19.63 21.00
C GLY A 84 9.41 19.16 19.67
N LEU A 85 9.10 17.93 19.25
CA LEU A 85 9.58 17.36 17.98
C LEU A 85 8.69 17.75 16.80
N GLY A 86 9.31 18.09 15.67
CA GLY A 86 8.66 18.07 14.36
C GLY A 86 8.49 16.64 13.85
N ILE A 87 7.62 16.47 12.85
CA ILE A 87 7.34 15.16 12.25
C ILE A 87 7.57 15.24 10.75
N LEU A 88 8.37 14.32 10.24
CA LEU A 88 8.61 14.09 8.82
C LEU A 88 8.17 12.66 8.50
N VAL A 89 7.39 12.49 7.44
CA VAL A 89 6.92 11.18 7.00
C VAL A 89 7.50 10.89 5.62
N ASP A 90 8.07 9.70 5.46
CA ASP A 90 8.47 9.17 4.16
C ASP A 90 7.24 8.83 3.33
N ILE A 91 7.26 9.16 2.05
CA ILE A 91 6.15 8.90 1.13
C ILE A 91 6.63 8.16 -0.12
N VAL A 92 5.72 7.41 -0.74
CA VAL A 92 5.98 6.64 -1.96
C VAL A 92 5.05 7.12 -3.07
N PRO A 93 5.41 8.22 -3.77
CA PRO A 93 4.50 8.84 -4.73
C PRO A 93 4.60 8.27 -6.15
N ASN A 94 5.57 7.40 -6.45
CA ASN A 94 5.95 7.01 -7.81
C ASN A 94 5.62 5.55 -8.16
N HIS A 95 5.15 4.74 -7.22
CA HIS A 95 4.70 3.37 -7.47
C HIS A 95 3.75 2.89 -6.37
N GLN A 96 3.08 1.77 -6.63
CA GLN A 96 2.25 1.05 -5.67
C GLN A 96 2.60 -0.44 -5.69
N GLY A 97 2.29 -1.15 -4.61
CA GLY A 97 2.36 -2.60 -4.54
C GLY A 97 1.24 -3.21 -5.38
N VAL A 98 1.59 -4.08 -6.32
CA VAL A 98 0.65 -4.77 -7.23
C VAL A 98 0.96 -6.27 -7.34
N ALA A 99 1.83 -6.79 -6.46
CA ALA A 99 2.24 -8.20 -6.47
C ALA A 99 1.05 -9.12 -6.16
N ASP A 100 0.21 -8.74 -5.20
CA ASP A 100 -1.12 -9.32 -5.01
C ASP A 100 -2.17 -8.27 -5.42
N PRO A 101 -2.81 -8.43 -6.58
CA PRO A 101 -3.80 -7.48 -7.05
C PRO A 101 -4.99 -7.31 -6.11
N ALA A 102 -5.36 -8.33 -5.34
CA ALA A 102 -6.49 -8.29 -4.42
C ALA A 102 -6.24 -7.36 -3.22
N GLU A 103 -4.97 -7.14 -2.85
CA GLU A 103 -4.62 -6.22 -1.78
C GLU A 103 -4.70 -4.74 -2.19
N ASN A 104 -4.63 -4.44 -3.51
CA ASN A 104 -4.66 -3.06 -4.02
C ASN A 104 -6.01 -2.77 -4.69
N PRO A 105 -6.95 -2.09 -3.99
CA PRO A 105 -8.30 -1.86 -4.51
C PRO A 105 -8.33 -1.00 -5.78
N TRP A 106 -7.37 -0.09 -5.96
CA TRP A 106 -7.29 0.71 -7.18
C TRP A 106 -6.82 -0.11 -8.37
N TRP A 107 -5.79 -0.93 -8.15
CA TRP A 107 -5.27 -1.82 -9.19
C TRP A 107 -6.28 -2.91 -9.55
N TRP A 108 -6.94 -3.49 -8.55
CA TRP A 108 -8.01 -4.45 -8.77
C TRP A 108 -9.14 -3.89 -9.65
N ASP A 109 -9.59 -2.65 -9.35
CA ASP A 109 -10.63 -2.00 -10.15
C ASP A 109 -10.16 -1.71 -11.59
N VAL A 110 -8.89 -1.36 -11.79
CA VAL A 110 -8.30 -1.18 -13.13
C VAL A 110 -8.25 -2.50 -13.90
N LEU A 111 -7.83 -3.58 -13.26
CA LEU A 111 -7.84 -4.91 -13.91
C LEU A 111 -9.26 -5.36 -14.30
N LEU A 112 -10.25 -5.02 -13.47
CA LEU A 112 -11.66 -5.39 -13.72
C LEU A 112 -12.32 -4.54 -14.81
N ARG A 113 -12.06 -3.23 -14.86
CA ARG A 113 -12.78 -2.26 -15.70
C ARG A 113 -11.95 -1.65 -16.82
N GLY A 114 -10.66 -1.92 -16.85
CA GLY A 114 -9.74 -1.33 -17.83
C GLY A 114 -9.71 0.19 -17.76
N GLU A 115 -9.68 0.83 -18.91
CA GLU A 115 -9.64 2.30 -19.06
C GLU A 115 -10.86 3.01 -18.44
N ALA A 116 -11.98 2.30 -18.28
CA ALA A 116 -13.19 2.85 -17.67
C ALA A 116 -13.12 2.97 -16.13
N SER A 117 -12.05 2.45 -15.51
CA SER A 117 -11.84 2.60 -14.07
C SER A 117 -11.61 4.06 -13.69
N PRO A 118 -12.24 4.59 -12.62
CA PRO A 118 -11.94 5.90 -12.09
C PRO A 118 -10.49 6.02 -11.57
N HIS A 119 -9.82 4.89 -11.38
CA HIS A 119 -8.43 4.82 -10.91
C HIS A 119 -7.42 4.63 -12.05
N ALA A 120 -7.85 4.48 -13.31
CA ALA A 120 -6.96 4.25 -14.45
C ALA A 120 -5.86 5.31 -14.57
N ALA A 121 -6.17 6.58 -14.29
CA ALA A 121 -5.20 7.68 -14.32
C ALA A 121 -4.14 7.64 -13.21
N ALA A 122 -4.31 6.79 -12.17
CA ALA A 122 -3.30 6.60 -11.13
C ALA A 122 -2.15 5.68 -11.57
N PHE A 123 -2.32 4.97 -12.68
CA PHE A 123 -1.34 4.03 -13.22
C PHE A 123 -0.90 4.48 -14.61
N HIS A 124 0.40 4.33 -14.90
CA HIS A 124 0.94 4.63 -16.23
C HIS A 124 0.75 3.42 -17.15
N ILE A 125 -0.40 3.35 -17.82
CA ILE A 125 -0.78 2.26 -18.72
C ILE A 125 -0.82 2.79 -20.15
N ASP A 126 -0.14 2.10 -21.06
CA ASP A 126 -0.20 2.37 -22.49
C ASP A 126 -1.40 1.58 -23.09
N TRP A 127 -2.54 2.23 -23.12
CA TRP A 127 -3.77 1.64 -23.64
C TRP A 127 -3.73 1.40 -25.15
N GLU A 128 -2.99 2.21 -25.89
CA GLU A 128 -2.83 2.06 -27.35
C GLU A 128 -2.00 0.81 -27.67
N PHE A 129 -0.88 0.62 -26.95
CA PHE A 129 -0.04 -0.58 -27.09
C PHE A 129 -0.80 -1.86 -26.73
N GLY A 130 -1.64 -1.83 -25.69
CA GLY A 130 -2.42 -2.96 -25.21
C GLY A 130 -3.72 -3.22 -25.98
N ASP A 131 -4.05 -2.43 -27.03
CA ASP A 131 -5.35 -2.49 -27.71
C ASP A 131 -6.53 -2.42 -26.73
N GLY A 132 -6.46 -1.44 -25.81
CA GLY A 132 -7.44 -1.21 -24.74
C GLY A 132 -7.31 -2.16 -23.54
N ARG A 133 -6.27 -2.96 -23.45
CA ARG A 133 -6.01 -3.91 -22.34
C ARG A 133 -4.77 -3.56 -21.56
N VAL A 134 -4.75 -4.00 -20.33
CA VAL A 134 -3.53 -3.93 -19.51
C VAL A 134 -2.57 -5.03 -19.94
N VAL A 135 -1.34 -4.66 -20.30
CA VAL A 135 -0.27 -5.61 -20.62
C VAL A 135 0.62 -5.77 -19.39
N LEU A 136 0.68 -7.00 -18.86
CA LEU A 136 1.46 -7.35 -17.68
C LEU A 136 2.69 -8.15 -18.10
N PRO A 137 3.92 -7.65 -17.86
CA PRO A 137 5.16 -8.38 -18.18
C PRO A 137 5.50 -9.38 -17.06
N VAL A 138 4.60 -10.35 -16.80
CA VAL A 138 4.74 -11.30 -15.68
C VAL A 138 5.23 -12.68 -16.09
N LEU A 139 5.27 -12.99 -17.41
CA LEU A 139 5.67 -14.30 -17.88
C LEU A 139 7.18 -14.45 -17.89
N GLY A 140 7.68 -15.62 -17.46
CA GLY A 140 9.09 -15.98 -17.48
C GLY A 140 9.63 -16.44 -18.85
N GLY A 141 8.76 -16.66 -19.83
CA GLY A 141 9.06 -17.12 -21.19
C GLY A 141 7.97 -16.76 -22.18
N ASP A 142 8.06 -17.30 -23.40
CA ASP A 142 7.03 -17.09 -24.40
C ASP A 142 5.69 -17.71 -23.96
N LEU A 143 4.57 -17.04 -24.30
CA LEU A 143 3.22 -17.45 -23.87
C LEU A 143 2.92 -18.90 -24.22
N ASP A 144 3.28 -19.35 -25.42
CA ASP A 144 3.01 -20.73 -25.88
C ASP A 144 3.79 -21.76 -25.05
N GLU A 145 5.02 -21.44 -24.63
CA GLU A 145 5.84 -22.30 -23.76
C GLU A 145 5.27 -22.35 -22.35
N VAL A 146 4.87 -21.20 -21.78
CA VAL A 146 4.27 -21.07 -20.45
C VAL A 146 2.94 -21.82 -20.37
N LEU A 147 2.10 -21.70 -21.41
CA LEU A 147 0.83 -22.45 -21.51
C LEU A 147 1.07 -23.97 -21.64
N ALA A 148 2.05 -24.39 -22.45
CA ALA A 148 2.39 -25.80 -22.61
C ALA A 148 2.97 -26.41 -21.32
N ALA A 149 3.68 -25.61 -20.53
CA ALA A 149 4.21 -26.01 -19.21
C ALA A 149 3.12 -26.05 -18.12
N GLY A 150 1.92 -25.51 -18.38
CA GLY A 150 0.84 -25.44 -17.41
C GLY A 150 1.09 -24.43 -16.29
N GLU A 151 1.93 -23.44 -16.53
CA GLU A 151 2.24 -22.39 -15.57
C GLU A 151 1.10 -21.38 -15.42
N ILE A 152 0.21 -21.30 -16.42
CA ILE A 152 -1.03 -20.53 -16.34
C ILE A 152 -2.19 -21.49 -16.18
N THR A 153 -2.94 -21.35 -15.11
CA THR A 153 -4.13 -22.16 -14.85
C THR A 153 -5.34 -21.28 -14.58
N VAL A 154 -6.51 -21.76 -14.95
CA VAL A 154 -7.79 -21.12 -14.65
C VAL A 154 -8.62 -22.07 -13.81
N ALA A 155 -8.98 -21.67 -12.62
CA ALA A 155 -9.84 -22.43 -11.74
C ALA A 155 -11.10 -21.64 -11.37
N PRO A 156 -12.22 -22.31 -11.01
CA PRO A 156 -13.33 -21.61 -10.37
C PRO A 156 -12.83 -20.96 -9.08
N ALA A 157 -13.13 -19.68 -8.87
CA ALA A 157 -12.84 -19.04 -7.59
C ALA A 157 -13.60 -19.77 -6.48
N ASP A 158 -12.89 -20.21 -5.46
CA ASP A 158 -13.51 -20.88 -4.33
C ASP A 158 -14.54 -19.95 -3.68
N ALA A 159 -15.76 -20.45 -3.48
CA ALA A 159 -16.89 -19.74 -2.87
C ALA A 159 -16.65 -19.37 -1.37
N GLY A 160 -15.41 -19.25 -0.95
CA GLY A 160 -14.96 -19.04 0.44
C GLY A 160 -14.66 -17.59 0.82
N ALA A 161 -14.62 -16.64 -0.12
CA ALA A 161 -14.55 -15.22 0.21
C ALA A 161 -15.98 -14.70 0.39
N SER A 162 -16.46 -14.71 1.61
CA SER A 162 -17.81 -14.27 1.99
C SER A 162 -17.99 -12.78 1.70
N ASP A 163 -18.60 -12.46 0.59
CA ASP A 163 -19.29 -11.19 0.41
C ASP A 163 -20.70 -11.35 0.96
N ALA A 164 -20.89 -10.96 2.21
CA ALA A 164 -22.17 -10.94 2.87
C ALA A 164 -22.97 -9.74 2.37
N GLY A 165 -23.76 -9.94 1.30
CA GLY A 165 -24.82 -9.00 0.98
C GLY A 165 -24.99 -8.59 -0.46
N ALA A 166 -25.25 -9.53 -1.37
CA ALA A 166 -26.06 -9.23 -2.57
C ALA A 166 -26.63 -10.55 -3.12
N SER A 167 -27.93 -10.74 -2.93
CA SER A 167 -28.70 -11.73 -3.71
C SER A 167 -28.92 -11.15 -5.10
N ASP A 168 -28.11 -11.57 -6.07
CA ASP A 168 -28.48 -11.37 -7.48
C ASP A 168 -28.28 -12.67 -8.25
N ALA A 169 -29.40 -13.16 -8.79
CA ALA A 169 -29.47 -14.36 -9.60
C ALA A 169 -28.96 -14.01 -11.01
N GLY A 170 -27.68 -14.33 -11.29
CA GLY A 170 -27.13 -14.18 -12.62
C GLY A 170 -25.68 -13.67 -12.73
N ALA A 171 -24.95 -13.58 -11.65
CA ALA A 171 -23.52 -13.23 -11.74
C ALA A 171 -22.75 -14.35 -12.49
N PRO A 172 -21.87 -14.01 -13.46
CA PRO A 172 -21.00 -15.00 -14.09
C PRO A 172 -20.11 -15.63 -13.01
N ALA A 173 -19.89 -16.94 -13.12
CA ALA A 173 -18.98 -17.64 -12.24
C ALA A 173 -17.63 -16.90 -12.24
N SER A 174 -17.14 -16.49 -11.08
CA SER A 174 -15.81 -15.90 -10.97
C SER A 174 -14.78 -16.99 -11.24
N LEU A 175 -13.75 -16.63 -12.00
CA LEU A 175 -12.62 -17.49 -12.32
C LEU A 175 -11.38 -16.88 -11.66
N GLU A 176 -10.56 -17.74 -11.06
CA GLU A 176 -9.24 -17.38 -10.57
C GLU A 176 -8.19 -17.76 -11.60
N LEU A 177 -7.33 -16.80 -11.95
CA LEU A 177 -6.19 -17.00 -12.82
C LEU A 177 -4.94 -17.06 -11.94
N SER A 178 -4.22 -18.17 -11.99
CA SER A 178 -2.92 -18.33 -11.34
C SER A 178 -1.81 -18.33 -12.40
N ILE A 179 -0.75 -17.59 -12.14
CA ILE A 179 0.45 -17.45 -12.97
C ILE A 179 1.65 -17.81 -12.13
#